data_58fe000e998a5c2abeb85cb5b7a5411a
#
_entry.id   58fe000e998a5c2abeb85cb5b7a5411a
#
_cell.length_a   1.000
_cell.length_b   1.000
_cell.length_c   1.000
_cell.angle_alpha   90.00
_cell.angle_beta   90.00
_cell.angle_gamma   90.00
#
_symmetry.space_group_name_H-M   'P 1'
#
loop_
_entity.id
_entity.type
_entity.pdbx_description
1 polymer ?
#
loop_
_entity_poly.entity_id
_entity_poly.type
_entity_poly.pdbx_seq_one_letter_code
_entity_poly.pdbx_strand_id
1 'polypeptide(L)'
;MKLCSMWSRTLLISALFLFGFASAYAADWPRQVTDSRGTHTLSSQPTRIVSTSVTLTGSLLAIDAPIVASGATTPNNRVADDQGFLRQWSAEAKSRQLARLYIGEPSAEAVAAQMPDLILISATGGDSAIALYDQLSAIAPTLIINYDDKSWQALLTQLGTITGHEKQAAARINSFAQQLATLKTKMTLPPQPVSALVYTAAAHSANLWTADSAQGKLLTQLGFTLAPLPADLHTSQSQGKRHDILQLGGENLAAGLNGESLFLFAGDQKDVDAIYDNPLLAHLPAVQHKRVYALGTETFRLDYYSAMLVLQRLEKLFG
;
A
#
# COMPACT_ATOMS: atom_id res chain seq x y z
N MET A 1 51.24 76.96 17.99
CA MET A 1 49.97 77.49 18.53
C MET A 1 48.80 76.78 17.89
N LYS A 2 47.88 76.35 18.75
CA LYS A 2 46.53 75.76 18.53
C LYS A 2 46.44 74.31 18.06
N LEU A 3 46.18 73.45 19.08
CA LEU A 3 45.59 72.15 19.01
C LEU A 3 44.18 72.17 18.38
N CYS A 4 43.85 71.18 17.62
CA CYS A 4 42.45 70.76 17.43
C CYS A 4 42.35 69.27 17.46
N SER A 5 41.71 68.73 18.52
CA SER A 5 41.39 67.35 18.77
C SER A 5 40.21 66.92 17.91
N MET A 6 40.33 65.83 17.19
CA MET A 6 39.20 65.17 16.57
C MET A 6 38.89 63.82 17.31
N TRP A 7 37.74 63.80 17.95
CA TRP A 7 37.17 62.63 18.60
C TRP A 7 36.66 61.65 17.53
N SER A 8 37.21 60.44 17.55
CA SER A 8 36.71 59.30 16.79
C SER A 8 35.58 58.65 17.57
N ARG A 9 34.36 58.77 17.05
CA ARG A 9 33.20 58.00 17.57
C ARG A 9 33.18 56.62 16.93
N THR A 10 33.54 55.61 17.68
CA THR A 10 33.37 54.20 17.31
C THR A 10 31.89 53.83 17.50
N LEU A 11 31.18 53.59 16.39
CA LEU A 11 29.84 53.02 16.40
C LEU A 11 29.95 51.49 16.54
N LEU A 12 29.59 50.99 17.69
CA LEU A 12 29.39 49.54 17.94
C LEU A 12 28.03 49.14 17.33
N ILE A 13 28.04 48.46 16.17
CA ILE A 13 26.86 47.86 15.61
C ILE A 13 26.70 46.48 16.27
N SER A 14 25.81 46.39 17.25
CA SER A 14 25.34 45.11 17.81
C SER A 14 24.41 44.42 16.81
N ALA A 15 24.94 43.43 16.08
CA ALA A 15 24.13 42.55 15.26
C ALA A 15 23.34 41.60 16.18
N LEU A 16 22.06 41.89 16.37
CA LEU A 16 21.12 41.00 17.06
C LEU A 16 20.79 39.82 16.12
N PHE A 17 21.46 38.68 16.32
CA PHE A 17 21.06 37.42 15.67
C PHE A 17 19.73 36.98 16.27
N LEU A 18 18.63 37.26 15.56
CA LEU A 18 17.34 36.63 15.75
C LEU A 18 17.46 35.17 15.33
N PHE A 19 17.78 34.30 16.28
CA PHE A 19 17.54 32.85 16.14
C PHE A 19 16.02 32.64 16.08
N GLY A 20 15.48 32.56 14.87
CA GLY A 20 14.15 32.07 14.64
C GLY A 20 14.09 30.60 15.13
N PHE A 21 13.53 30.39 16.31
CA PHE A 21 13.10 29.07 16.72
C PHE A 21 12.02 28.63 15.74
N ALA A 22 12.40 27.83 14.74
CA ALA A 22 11.44 27.02 14.04
C ALA A 22 10.78 26.10 15.10
N SER A 23 9.60 26.49 15.58
CA SER A 23 8.76 25.65 16.39
C SER A 23 8.49 24.42 15.56
N ALA A 24 9.19 23.31 15.84
CA ALA A 24 8.75 22.00 15.42
C ALA A 24 7.35 21.85 16.02
N TYR A 25 6.32 21.93 15.18
CA TYR A 25 4.97 21.53 15.58
C TYR A 25 5.07 20.07 16.00
N ALA A 26 5.32 19.83 17.28
CA ALA A 26 4.97 18.58 17.90
C ALA A 26 3.46 18.48 17.72
N ALA A 27 3.02 17.42 17.07
CA ALA A 27 1.60 17.21 16.85
C ALA A 27 0.90 17.18 18.21
N ASP A 28 0.06 18.18 18.49
CA ASP A 28 -0.59 18.35 19.78
C ASP A 28 -1.51 17.17 20.08
N TRP A 29 -1.36 16.61 21.26
CA TRP A 29 -2.28 15.64 21.87
C TRP A 29 -3.12 16.35 22.94
N PRO A 30 -4.39 16.00 23.15
CA PRO A 30 -5.15 14.88 22.55
C PRO A 30 -5.55 15.12 21.09
N ARG A 31 -5.76 14.02 20.33
CA ARG A 31 -6.26 14.06 18.96
C ARG A 31 -7.66 13.47 18.85
N GLN A 32 -8.47 14.05 17.99
CA GLN A 32 -9.76 13.49 17.62
C GLN A 32 -9.66 12.79 16.27
N VAL A 33 -10.16 11.56 16.24
CA VAL A 33 -10.23 10.72 15.02
C VAL A 33 -11.67 10.27 14.85
N THR A 34 -12.20 10.43 13.66
CA THR A 34 -13.58 10.00 13.33
C THR A 34 -13.53 8.77 12.43
N ASP A 35 -14.31 7.77 12.77
CA ASP A 35 -14.56 6.58 11.98
C ASP A 35 -16.07 6.28 11.85
N SER A 36 -16.47 5.09 11.40
CA SER A 36 -17.87 4.71 11.26
C SER A 36 -18.65 4.55 12.58
N ARG A 37 -17.96 4.53 13.73
CA ARG A 37 -18.56 4.46 15.07
C ARG A 37 -18.63 5.82 15.76
N GLY A 38 -18.07 6.86 15.18
CA GLY A 38 -18.11 8.20 15.71
C GLY A 38 -16.73 8.83 15.89
N THR A 39 -16.64 9.81 16.78
CA THR A 39 -15.40 10.52 17.09
C THR A 39 -14.75 9.95 18.34
N HIS A 40 -13.52 9.54 18.23
CA HIS A 40 -12.68 9.00 19.30
C HIS A 40 -11.62 10.02 19.67
N THR A 41 -11.33 10.13 20.98
CA THR A 41 -10.25 10.98 21.48
C THR A 41 -9.07 10.12 21.90
N LEU A 42 -7.93 10.29 21.23
CA LEU A 42 -6.66 9.71 21.63
C LEU A 42 -5.94 10.71 22.54
N SER A 43 -5.80 10.39 23.81
CA SER A 43 -5.26 11.31 24.84
C SER A 43 -3.78 11.59 24.69
N SER A 44 -3.02 10.64 24.13
CA SER A 44 -1.57 10.73 23.92
C SER A 44 -1.19 10.00 22.65
N GLN A 45 0.03 10.22 22.16
CA GLN A 45 0.61 9.47 21.05
C GLN A 45 0.67 7.99 21.42
N PRO A 46 0.11 7.09 20.57
CA PRO A 46 0.19 5.65 20.79
C PRO A 46 1.64 5.16 20.79
N THR A 47 1.95 4.26 21.72
CA THR A 47 3.27 3.65 21.87
C THR A 47 3.26 2.13 21.70
N ARG A 48 2.08 1.51 21.72
CA ARG A 48 1.87 0.07 21.56
C ARG A 48 0.64 -0.20 20.70
N ILE A 49 0.83 -0.21 19.41
CA ILE A 49 -0.25 -0.39 18.43
C ILE A 49 -0.41 -1.86 18.10
N VAL A 50 -1.64 -2.33 18.11
CA VAL A 50 -2.02 -3.63 17.56
C VAL A 50 -2.86 -3.43 16.29
N SER A 51 -2.50 -4.10 15.21
CA SER A 51 -3.33 -4.19 14.00
C SER A 51 -3.95 -5.59 13.91
N THR A 52 -5.27 -5.67 13.90
CA THR A 52 -5.94 -6.95 13.65
C THR A 52 -5.94 -7.31 12.18
N SER A 53 -5.65 -6.35 11.30
CA SER A 53 -5.67 -6.51 9.84
C SER A 53 -4.26 -6.61 9.28
N VAL A 54 -3.95 -7.74 8.65
CA VAL A 54 -2.70 -7.95 7.92
C VAL A 54 -2.53 -6.92 6.79
N THR A 55 -3.63 -6.39 6.25
CA THR A 55 -3.63 -5.38 5.19
C THR A 55 -3.18 -4.00 5.68
N LEU A 56 -3.56 -3.61 6.91
CA LEU A 56 -3.18 -2.32 7.49
C LEU A 56 -1.73 -2.31 8.00
N THR A 57 -1.22 -3.47 8.41
CA THR A 57 0.07 -3.63 9.09
C THR A 57 1.23 -3.10 8.26
N GLY A 58 1.28 -3.37 6.95
CA GLY A 58 2.34 -2.86 6.07
C GLY A 58 2.42 -1.34 6.07
N SER A 59 1.27 -0.65 6.06
CA SER A 59 1.23 0.81 6.10
C SER A 59 1.75 1.37 7.44
N LEU A 60 1.45 0.71 8.57
CA LEU A 60 1.99 1.09 9.89
C LEU A 60 3.50 0.89 9.98
N LEU A 61 4.01 -0.23 9.46
CA LEU A 61 5.45 -0.49 9.37
C LEU A 61 6.16 0.54 8.50
N ALA A 62 5.56 0.94 7.37
CA ALA A 62 6.15 1.89 6.44
C ALA A 62 6.36 3.29 7.05
N ILE A 63 5.52 3.70 7.99
CA ILE A 63 5.63 5.00 8.67
C ILE A 63 6.34 4.92 10.02
N ASP A 64 6.97 3.80 10.32
CA ASP A 64 7.69 3.56 11.58
C ASP A 64 6.80 3.68 12.84
N ALA A 65 5.49 3.44 12.69
CA ALA A 65 4.57 3.40 13.83
C ALA A 65 4.94 2.26 14.79
N PRO A 66 4.74 2.43 16.12
CA PRO A 66 5.15 1.46 17.14
C PRO A 66 4.18 0.27 17.21
N ILE A 67 4.00 -0.41 16.06
CA ILE A 67 3.20 -1.63 15.98
C ILE A 67 3.93 -2.80 16.63
N VAL A 68 3.27 -3.46 17.58
CA VAL A 68 3.86 -4.58 18.36
C VAL A 68 3.34 -5.93 17.92
N ALA A 69 2.13 -6.00 17.34
CA ALA A 69 1.55 -7.27 16.89
C ALA A 69 0.54 -7.07 15.74
N SER A 70 0.38 -8.10 14.95
CA SER A 70 -0.51 -8.14 13.77
C SER A 70 -1.30 -9.44 13.69
N GLY A 71 -2.55 -9.34 13.23
CA GLY A 71 -3.25 -10.48 12.65
C GLY A 71 -2.47 -11.03 11.45
N ALA A 72 -2.71 -12.30 11.11
CA ALA A 72 -2.04 -12.98 10.02
C ALA A 72 -3.04 -13.76 9.16
N THR A 73 -2.70 -13.96 7.89
CA THR A 73 -3.40 -14.88 6.99
C THR A 73 -2.78 -16.27 7.05
N THR A 74 -3.31 -17.23 6.29
CA THR A 74 -2.75 -18.58 6.19
C THR A 74 -1.27 -18.52 5.80
N PRO A 75 -0.36 -19.12 6.60
CA PRO A 75 1.06 -19.14 6.31
C PRO A 75 1.43 -19.91 5.05
N ASN A 76 2.62 -19.61 4.50
CA ASN A 76 3.23 -20.33 3.38
C ASN A 76 2.34 -20.43 2.12
N ASN A 77 1.48 -19.44 1.93
CA ASN A 77 0.72 -19.32 0.69
C ASN A 77 1.44 -18.43 -0.32
N ARG A 78 0.80 -18.16 -1.47
CA ARG A 78 1.38 -17.37 -2.56
C ARG A 78 1.79 -15.96 -2.14
N VAL A 79 1.01 -15.31 -1.26
CA VAL A 79 1.20 -13.90 -0.87
C VAL A 79 1.73 -13.71 0.55
N ALA A 80 1.83 -14.78 1.34
CA ALA A 80 2.25 -14.73 2.74
C ALA A 80 3.44 -15.64 3.04
N ASP A 81 4.23 -15.25 4.03
CA ASP A 81 5.40 -15.98 4.54
C ASP A 81 5.03 -17.11 5.52
N ASP A 82 6.00 -17.64 6.22
CA ASP A 82 5.85 -18.71 7.23
C ASP A 82 5.12 -18.25 8.50
N GLN A 83 5.03 -16.93 8.75
CA GLN A 83 4.25 -16.35 9.83
C GLN A 83 2.82 -15.99 9.41
N GLY A 84 2.51 -16.03 8.11
CA GLY A 84 1.26 -15.54 7.56
C GLY A 84 1.24 -14.01 7.36
N PHE A 85 2.39 -13.38 7.37
CA PHE A 85 2.56 -11.97 7.04
C PHE A 85 2.75 -11.78 5.54
N LEU A 86 2.22 -10.69 4.99
CA LEU A 86 2.33 -10.44 3.55
C LEU A 86 3.79 -10.26 3.16
N ARG A 87 4.21 -10.92 2.07
CA ARG A 87 5.62 -11.01 1.63
C ARG A 87 6.28 -9.66 1.39
N GLN A 88 5.52 -8.66 0.92
CA GLN A 88 6.07 -7.33 0.62
C GLN A 88 6.67 -6.62 1.84
N TRP A 89 6.21 -6.92 3.05
CA TRP A 89 6.71 -6.31 4.28
C TRP A 89 7.16 -7.33 5.35
N SER A 90 7.13 -8.62 5.05
CA SER A 90 7.47 -9.67 6.03
C SER A 90 8.91 -9.57 6.56
N ALA A 91 9.87 -9.15 5.73
CA ALA A 91 11.25 -8.92 6.17
C ALA A 91 11.33 -7.78 7.21
N GLU A 92 10.55 -6.71 7.02
CA GLU A 92 10.45 -5.60 7.97
C GLU A 92 9.80 -6.05 9.28
N ALA A 93 8.71 -6.82 9.20
CA ALA A 93 8.05 -7.40 10.38
C ALA A 93 9.01 -8.27 11.19
N LYS A 94 9.81 -9.09 10.51
CA LYS A 94 10.83 -9.94 11.14
C LYS A 94 11.93 -9.10 11.82
N SER A 95 12.43 -8.06 11.16
CA SER A 95 13.47 -7.19 11.71
C SER A 95 13.01 -6.47 12.98
N ARG A 96 11.73 -6.13 13.06
CA ARG A 96 11.08 -5.49 14.23
C ARG A 96 10.53 -6.47 15.25
N GLN A 97 10.70 -7.78 15.03
CA GLN A 97 10.18 -8.84 15.92
C GLN A 97 8.67 -8.71 16.14
N LEU A 98 7.93 -8.35 15.08
CA LEU A 98 6.47 -8.20 15.13
C LEU A 98 5.81 -9.51 15.56
N ALA A 99 5.01 -9.47 16.63
CA ALA A 99 4.31 -10.63 17.12
C ALA A 99 3.11 -10.97 16.21
N ARG A 100 2.87 -12.26 16.00
CA ARG A 100 1.66 -12.75 15.37
C ARG A 100 0.57 -12.96 16.41
N LEU A 101 -0.60 -12.34 16.23
CA LEU A 101 -1.75 -12.47 17.13
C LEU A 101 -2.46 -13.82 16.93
N TYR A 102 -2.87 -14.08 15.69
CA TYR A 102 -3.67 -15.24 15.30
C TYR A 102 -3.56 -15.45 13.78
N ILE A 103 -4.06 -16.58 13.30
CA ILE A 103 -4.16 -16.89 11.87
C ILE A 103 -5.65 -16.97 11.51
N GLY A 104 -6.11 -16.10 10.62
CA GLY A 104 -7.50 -16.06 10.15
C GLY A 104 -8.48 -15.52 11.20
N GLU A 105 -8.96 -16.36 12.10
CA GLU A 105 -9.98 -16.00 13.10
C GLU A 105 -9.45 -14.99 14.14
N PRO A 106 -10.07 -13.81 14.29
CA PRO A 106 -9.68 -12.81 15.28
C PRO A 106 -9.92 -13.30 16.73
N SER A 107 -8.98 -12.94 17.63
CA SER A 107 -9.07 -13.27 19.07
C SER A 107 -8.82 -12.01 19.91
N ALA A 108 -9.80 -11.63 20.71
CA ALA A 108 -9.68 -10.50 21.64
C ALA A 108 -8.68 -10.79 22.78
N GLU A 109 -8.56 -12.06 23.23
CA GLU A 109 -7.59 -12.46 24.23
C GLU A 109 -6.15 -12.32 23.71
N ALA A 110 -5.90 -12.69 22.46
CA ALA A 110 -4.58 -12.52 21.84
C ALA A 110 -4.20 -11.04 21.72
N VAL A 111 -5.18 -10.17 21.44
CA VAL A 111 -5.00 -8.71 21.43
C VAL A 111 -4.72 -8.18 22.82
N ALA A 112 -5.52 -8.56 23.83
CA ALA A 112 -5.36 -8.11 25.22
C ALA A 112 -3.98 -8.49 25.79
N ALA A 113 -3.46 -9.67 25.45
CA ALA A 113 -2.15 -10.13 25.88
C ALA A 113 -0.99 -9.22 25.41
N GLN A 114 -1.22 -8.43 24.36
CA GLN A 114 -0.23 -7.45 23.86
C GLN A 114 -0.25 -6.14 24.62
N MET A 115 -1.21 -5.90 25.51
CA MET A 115 -1.38 -4.66 26.29
C MET A 115 -1.30 -3.40 25.38
N PRO A 116 -2.15 -3.31 24.33
CA PRO A 116 -2.10 -2.18 23.42
C PRO A 116 -2.64 -0.90 24.05
N ASP A 117 -2.16 0.25 23.56
CA ASP A 117 -2.75 1.57 23.83
C ASP A 117 -3.56 2.10 22.63
N LEU A 118 -3.49 1.39 21.48
CA LEU A 118 -4.32 1.60 20.31
C LEU A 118 -4.53 0.29 19.55
N ILE A 119 -5.77 0.02 19.15
CA ILE A 119 -6.15 -1.11 18.30
C ILE A 119 -6.69 -0.57 16.99
N LEU A 120 -6.16 -1.07 15.87
CA LEU A 120 -6.64 -0.75 14.53
C LEU A 120 -7.28 -2.01 13.91
N ILE A 121 -8.53 -1.86 13.49
CA ILE A 121 -9.29 -2.91 12.79
C ILE A 121 -9.66 -2.43 11.40
N SER A 122 -9.74 -3.34 10.42
CA SER A 122 -10.23 -2.98 9.08
C SER A 122 -11.75 -2.98 9.03
N ALA A 123 -12.31 -2.01 8.28
CA ALA A 123 -13.76 -1.94 8.03
C ALA A 123 -14.25 -3.09 7.13
N THR A 124 -13.38 -3.59 6.26
CA THR A 124 -13.69 -4.52 5.18
C THR A 124 -12.61 -5.60 5.06
N GLY A 125 -12.86 -6.59 4.21
CA GLY A 125 -11.92 -7.66 3.89
C GLY A 125 -12.05 -8.87 4.80
N GLY A 126 -11.42 -9.98 4.38
CA GLY A 126 -11.41 -11.24 5.13
C GLY A 126 -10.58 -11.19 6.42
N ASP A 127 -9.84 -10.10 6.64
CA ASP A 127 -9.03 -9.83 7.83
C ASP A 127 -9.69 -8.80 8.78
N SER A 128 -11.00 -8.53 8.58
CA SER A 128 -11.76 -7.62 9.42
C SER A 128 -12.13 -8.28 10.76
N ALA A 129 -11.81 -7.60 11.86
CA ALA A 129 -12.23 -7.99 13.22
C ALA A 129 -13.43 -7.15 13.72
N ILE A 130 -14.23 -6.57 12.83
CA ILE A 130 -15.32 -5.66 13.18
C ILE A 130 -16.39 -6.32 14.09
N ALA A 131 -16.57 -7.63 13.97
CA ALA A 131 -17.49 -8.40 14.81
C ALA A 131 -17.05 -8.42 16.30
N LEU A 132 -15.77 -8.19 16.58
CA LEU A 132 -15.22 -8.13 17.93
C LEU A 132 -15.06 -6.68 18.47
N TYR A 133 -15.59 -5.68 17.74
CA TYR A 133 -15.38 -4.27 18.07
C TYR A 133 -15.62 -3.94 19.55
N ASP A 134 -16.77 -4.38 20.13
CA ASP A 134 -17.13 -4.08 21.51
C ASP A 134 -16.17 -4.71 22.52
N GLN A 135 -15.68 -5.93 22.25
CA GLN A 135 -14.68 -6.60 23.08
C GLN A 135 -13.32 -5.90 23.00
N LEU A 136 -12.90 -5.50 21.79
CA LEU A 136 -11.64 -4.81 21.56
C LEU A 136 -11.65 -3.41 22.17
N SER A 137 -12.77 -2.67 22.08
CA SER A 137 -12.93 -1.34 22.68
C SER A 137 -12.89 -1.35 24.19
N ALA A 138 -13.22 -2.49 24.82
CA ALA A 138 -13.06 -2.67 26.26
C ALA A 138 -11.59 -2.85 26.71
N ILE A 139 -10.69 -3.18 25.77
CA ILE A 139 -9.25 -3.36 26.04
C ILE A 139 -8.51 -2.03 25.88
N ALA A 140 -8.70 -1.33 24.76
CA ALA A 140 -8.03 -0.07 24.42
C ALA A 140 -8.85 0.72 23.38
N PRO A 141 -8.56 2.02 23.14
CA PRO A 141 -9.11 2.77 22.03
C PRO A 141 -8.98 1.97 20.74
N THR A 142 -10.13 1.72 20.07
CA THR A 142 -10.22 0.90 18.85
C THR A 142 -10.80 1.73 17.72
N LEU A 143 -10.06 1.81 16.61
CA LEU A 143 -10.44 2.57 15.42
C LEU A 143 -10.70 1.66 14.23
N ILE A 144 -11.79 1.95 13.49
CA ILE A 144 -12.16 1.26 12.27
C ILE A 144 -11.57 2.00 11.08
N ILE A 145 -10.69 1.35 10.33
CA ILE A 145 -10.01 1.92 9.17
C ILE A 145 -10.56 1.27 7.89
N ASN A 146 -11.15 2.09 7.01
CA ASN A 146 -11.50 1.64 5.67
C ASN A 146 -10.30 1.88 4.76
N TYR A 147 -9.73 0.82 4.18
CA TYR A 147 -8.63 0.89 3.24
C TYR A 147 -9.07 0.76 1.77
N ASP A 148 -10.31 0.33 1.51
CA ASP A 148 -10.82 0.08 0.15
C ASP A 148 -11.33 1.36 -0.55
N ASP A 149 -11.61 2.43 0.20
CA ASP A 149 -12.18 3.67 -0.32
C ASP A 149 -11.14 4.74 -0.67
N LYS A 150 -9.84 4.42 -0.54
CA LYS A 150 -8.74 5.38 -0.71
C LYS A 150 -7.49 4.78 -1.31
N SER A 151 -6.61 5.63 -1.83
CA SER A 151 -5.28 5.22 -2.25
C SER A 151 -4.42 4.82 -1.05
N TRP A 152 -3.36 4.01 -1.27
CA TRP A 152 -2.42 3.66 -0.21
C TRP A 152 -1.70 4.89 0.37
N GLN A 153 -1.49 5.95 -0.44
CA GLN A 153 -0.92 7.22 0.04
C GLN A 153 -1.87 7.92 1.01
N ALA A 154 -3.16 7.96 0.69
CA ALA A 154 -4.17 8.55 1.58
C ALA A 154 -4.31 7.75 2.88
N LEU A 155 -4.26 6.40 2.79
CA LEU A 155 -4.23 5.53 3.96
C LEU A 155 -2.99 5.81 4.83
N LEU A 156 -1.83 5.94 4.20
CA LEU A 156 -0.57 6.22 4.90
C LEU A 156 -0.63 7.57 5.62
N THR A 157 -1.20 8.59 4.97
CA THR A 157 -1.43 9.92 5.58
C THR A 157 -2.39 9.83 6.76
N GLN A 158 -3.51 9.11 6.62
CA GLN A 158 -4.48 8.90 7.70
C GLN A 158 -3.83 8.21 8.91
N LEU A 159 -3.11 7.10 8.67
CA LEU A 159 -2.42 6.37 9.73
C LEU A 159 -1.31 7.23 10.37
N GLY A 160 -0.60 8.03 9.58
CA GLY A 160 0.37 9.00 10.08
C GLY A 160 -0.26 9.98 11.06
N THR A 161 -1.43 10.56 10.71
CA THR A 161 -2.18 11.47 11.59
C THR A 161 -2.66 10.78 12.86
N ILE A 162 -3.18 9.55 12.76
CA ILE A 162 -3.66 8.78 13.92
C ILE A 162 -2.52 8.48 14.88
N THR A 163 -1.34 8.16 14.38
CA THR A 163 -0.22 7.65 15.17
C THR A 163 0.86 8.69 15.51
N GLY A 164 0.74 9.92 14.98
CA GLY A 164 1.74 10.97 15.15
C GLY A 164 2.99 10.78 14.27
N HIS A 165 2.86 10.09 13.13
CA HIS A 165 3.95 9.78 12.20
C HIS A 165 3.76 10.46 10.83
N GLU A 166 3.22 11.69 10.82
CA GLU A 166 2.93 12.45 9.59
C GLU A 166 4.18 12.71 8.75
N LYS A 167 5.29 13.00 9.42
CA LYS A 167 6.57 13.27 8.73
C LYS A 167 7.07 12.03 7.98
N GLN A 168 6.97 10.86 8.61
CA GLN A 168 7.34 9.58 8.01
C GLN A 168 6.41 9.25 6.84
N ALA A 169 5.10 9.43 7.01
CA ALA A 169 4.13 9.22 5.93
C ALA A 169 4.44 10.11 4.72
N ALA A 170 4.65 11.40 4.94
CA ALA A 170 5.02 12.35 3.88
C ALA A 170 6.36 11.98 3.20
N ALA A 171 7.36 11.57 3.98
CA ALA A 171 8.66 11.15 3.44
C ALA A 171 8.54 9.91 2.54
N ARG A 172 7.75 8.90 2.93
CA ARG A 172 7.51 7.70 2.12
C ARG A 172 6.76 8.03 0.83
N ILE A 173 5.71 8.85 0.91
CA ILE A 173 4.93 9.28 -0.26
C ILE A 173 5.81 10.07 -1.24
N ASN A 174 6.63 11.01 -0.74
CA ASN A 174 7.53 11.81 -1.56
C ASN A 174 8.63 10.95 -2.20
N SER A 175 9.23 10.02 -1.45
CA SER A 175 10.23 9.09 -1.98
C SER A 175 9.67 8.24 -3.12
N PHE A 176 8.46 7.72 -2.96
CA PHE A 176 7.77 6.98 -4.02
C PHE A 176 7.53 7.86 -5.26
N ALA A 177 7.01 9.08 -5.08
CA ALA A 177 6.73 9.99 -6.18
C ALA A 177 7.99 10.36 -6.97
N GLN A 178 9.13 10.57 -6.29
CA GLN A 178 10.41 10.83 -6.94
C GLN A 178 10.91 9.63 -7.76
N GLN A 179 10.81 8.41 -7.21
CA GLN A 179 11.24 7.20 -7.92
C GLN A 179 10.33 6.92 -9.12
N LEU A 180 9.01 7.10 -8.98
CA LEU A 180 8.06 7.00 -10.08
C LEU A 180 8.40 8.00 -11.21
N ALA A 181 8.64 9.26 -10.88
CA ALA A 181 9.00 10.28 -11.85
C ALA A 181 10.32 9.96 -12.56
N THR A 182 11.33 9.48 -11.82
CA THR A 182 12.61 9.05 -12.38
C THR A 182 12.45 7.87 -13.31
N LEU A 183 11.71 6.85 -12.91
CA LEU A 183 11.45 5.67 -13.74
C LEU A 183 10.72 6.05 -15.02
N LYS A 184 9.69 6.90 -14.93
CA LYS A 184 8.91 7.36 -16.08
C LYS A 184 9.78 8.02 -17.16
N THR A 185 10.87 8.71 -16.80
CA THR A 185 11.77 9.37 -17.75
C THR A 185 12.77 8.41 -18.41
N LYS A 186 13.07 7.27 -17.78
CA LYS A 186 14.05 6.30 -18.25
C LYS A 186 13.42 5.14 -19.03
N MET A 187 12.20 4.79 -18.67
CA MET A 187 11.55 3.57 -19.12
C MET A 187 11.13 3.66 -20.60
N THR A 188 11.42 2.62 -21.35
CA THR A 188 10.88 2.40 -22.68
C THR A 188 9.65 1.49 -22.55
N LEU A 189 8.46 2.04 -22.80
CA LEU A 189 7.22 1.29 -22.67
C LEU A 189 7.16 0.10 -23.67
N PRO A 190 6.70 -1.08 -23.23
CA PRO A 190 6.41 -2.17 -24.16
C PRO A 190 5.22 -1.80 -25.05
N PRO A 191 4.92 -2.61 -26.10
CA PRO A 191 3.74 -2.39 -26.92
C PRO A 191 2.46 -2.22 -26.11
N GLN A 192 1.70 -1.19 -26.47
CA GLN A 192 0.47 -0.73 -25.82
C GLN A 192 -0.77 -1.09 -26.64
N PRO A 193 -1.96 -1.22 -26.03
CA PRO A 193 -2.26 -1.09 -24.61
C PRO A 193 -1.84 -2.32 -23.79
N VAL A 194 -1.90 -2.23 -22.43
CA VAL A 194 -1.58 -3.34 -21.54
C VAL A 194 -2.82 -3.85 -20.81
N SER A 195 -2.91 -5.17 -20.59
CA SER A 195 -3.87 -5.75 -19.65
C SER A 195 -3.14 -6.08 -18.33
N ALA A 196 -3.65 -5.58 -17.22
CA ALA A 196 -3.13 -5.79 -15.87
C ALA A 196 -4.02 -6.78 -15.11
N LEU A 197 -3.49 -7.89 -14.62
CA LEU A 197 -4.30 -8.97 -14.08
C LEU A 197 -3.61 -9.79 -12.99
N VAL A 198 -4.42 -10.54 -12.24
CA VAL A 198 -3.98 -11.72 -11.48
C VAL A 198 -4.49 -12.95 -12.20
N TYR A 199 -3.60 -13.84 -12.60
CA TYR A 199 -3.97 -15.08 -13.29
C TYR A 199 -4.06 -16.25 -12.31
N THR A 200 -5.11 -17.07 -12.44
CA THR A 200 -5.30 -18.31 -11.68
C THR A 200 -5.32 -19.50 -12.64
N ALA A 201 -4.15 -20.12 -12.84
CA ALA A 201 -3.97 -21.18 -13.82
C ALA A 201 -4.91 -22.37 -13.58
N ALA A 202 -5.06 -22.84 -12.33
CA ALA A 202 -5.92 -23.98 -11.98
C ALA A 202 -7.40 -23.77 -12.31
N ALA A 203 -7.88 -22.53 -12.29
CA ALA A 203 -9.27 -22.17 -12.58
C ALA A 203 -9.45 -21.64 -14.02
N HIS A 204 -8.39 -21.53 -14.81
CA HIS A 204 -8.39 -20.84 -16.13
C HIS A 204 -9.14 -19.51 -16.07
N SER A 205 -8.82 -18.68 -15.05
CA SER A 205 -9.49 -17.44 -14.77
C SER A 205 -8.51 -16.32 -14.49
N ALA A 206 -8.97 -15.08 -14.61
CA ALA A 206 -8.20 -13.91 -14.26
C ALA A 206 -9.07 -12.88 -13.53
N ASN A 207 -8.43 -12.15 -12.61
CA ASN A 207 -8.96 -10.90 -12.08
C ASN A 207 -8.23 -9.76 -12.80
N LEU A 208 -8.97 -9.02 -13.63
CA LEU A 208 -8.44 -7.90 -14.40
C LEU A 208 -8.58 -6.61 -13.61
N TRP A 209 -7.48 -5.87 -13.49
CA TRP A 209 -7.46 -4.56 -12.85
C TRP A 209 -7.91 -3.47 -13.84
N THR A 210 -8.89 -2.67 -13.44
CA THR A 210 -9.37 -1.53 -14.22
C THR A 210 -8.56 -0.27 -13.95
N ALA A 211 -8.85 0.82 -14.68
CA ALA A 211 -8.25 2.13 -14.43
C ALA A 211 -8.58 2.71 -13.03
N ASP A 212 -9.67 2.26 -12.41
CA ASP A 212 -10.06 2.69 -11.06
C ASP A 212 -9.29 1.97 -9.94
N SER A 213 -8.68 0.83 -10.26
CA SER A 213 -7.86 0.07 -9.31
C SER A 213 -6.58 0.82 -8.93
N ALA A 214 -6.00 0.49 -7.78
CA ALA A 214 -4.70 1.02 -7.37
C ALA A 214 -3.60 0.63 -8.37
N GLN A 215 -3.64 -0.59 -8.90
CA GLN A 215 -2.73 -1.12 -9.91
C GLN A 215 -2.87 -0.37 -11.24
N GLY A 216 -4.10 -0.18 -11.71
CA GLY A 216 -4.37 0.58 -12.92
C GLY A 216 -3.93 2.03 -12.83
N LYS A 217 -4.22 2.70 -11.70
CA LYS A 217 -3.75 4.07 -11.44
C LYS A 217 -2.24 4.17 -11.43
N LEU A 218 -1.53 3.22 -10.82
CA LEU A 218 -0.07 3.18 -10.81
C LEU A 218 0.50 3.05 -12.23
N LEU A 219 -0.02 2.13 -13.03
CA LEU A 219 0.41 1.95 -14.42
C LEU A 219 0.13 3.19 -15.26
N THR A 220 -1.04 3.81 -15.11
CA THR A 220 -1.40 5.05 -15.83
C THR A 220 -0.47 6.22 -15.46
N GLN A 221 -0.11 6.37 -14.18
CA GLN A 221 0.85 7.39 -13.74
C GLN A 221 2.24 7.19 -14.37
N LEU A 222 2.64 5.95 -14.61
CA LEU A 222 3.88 5.60 -15.32
C LEU A 222 3.81 5.80 -16.84
N GLY A 223 2.63 6.08 -17.40
CA GLY A 223 2.43 6.33 -18.82
C GLY A 223 1.89 5.12 -19.60
N PHE A 224 1.55 4.03 -18.94
CA PHE A 224 0.87 2.91 -19.60
C PHE A 224 -0.58 3.25 -19.93
N THR A 225 -1.07 2.72 -21.04
CA THR A 225 -2.48 2.75 -21.42
C THR A 225 -3.07 1.37 -21.16
N LEU A 226 -4.12 1.31 -20.33
CA LEU A 226 -4.82 0.05 -20.08
C LEU A 226 -5.68 -0.31 -21.29
N ALA A 227 -5.73 -1.61 -21.60
CA ALA A 227 -6.55 -2.12 -22.69
C ALA A 227 -8.05 -1.87 -22.43
N PRO A 228 -8.80 -1.34 -23.42
CA PRO A 228 -10.22 -1.14 -23.28
C PRO A 228 -10.92 -2.50 -23.20
N LEU A 229 -11.99 -2.56 -22.39
CA LEU A 229 -12.79 -3.77 -22.29
C LEU A 229 -13.89 -3.78 -23.33
N PRO A 230 -14.18 -4.93 -23.94
CA PRO A 230 -15.35 -5.08 -24.79
C PRO A 230 -16.63 -4.74 -24.03
N ALA A 231 -17.56 -3.98 -24.68
CA ALA A 231 -18.78 -3.52 -24.04
C ALA A 231 -19.74 -4.66 -23.65
N ASP A 232 -19.64 -5.78 -24.35
CA ASP A 232 -20.43 -7.00 -24.19
C ASP A 232 -19.76 -8.05 -23.29
N LEU A 233 -18.65 -7.70 -22.64
CA LEU A 233 -17.90 -8.63 -21.79
C LEU A 233 -18.72 -9.01 -20.55
N HIS A 234 -19.10 -10.26 -20.44
CA HIS A 234 -19.75 -10.81 -19.26
C HIS A 234 -18.74 -11.09 -18.16
N THR A 235 -18.84 -10.36 -17.04
CA THR A 235 -17.99 -10.54 -15.88
C THR A 235 -18.74 -11.24 -14.76
N SER A 236 -18.04 -12.11 -14.01
CA SER A 236 -18.61 -12.70 -12.81
C SER A 236 -18.76 -11.63 -11.72
N GLN A 237 -19.85 -11.69 -10.95
CA GLN A 237 -20.09 -10.83 -9.79
C GLN A 237 -19.95 -11.59 -8.48
N SER A 238 -19.23 -12.69 -8.45
CA SER A 238 -19.07 -13.51 -7.25
C SER A 238 -18.43 -12.77 -6.06
N GLN A 239 -17.73 -11.64 -6.34
CA GLN A 239 -17.15 -10.73 -5.34
C GLN A 239 -17.96 -9.44 -5.16
N GLY A 240 -19.22 -9.42 -5.59
CA GLY A 240 -20.07 -8.23 -5.60
C GLY A 240 -19.81 -7.29 -6.79
N LYS A 241 -20.52 -6.17 -6.84
CA LYS A 241 -20.31 -5.13 -7.87
C LYS A 241 -19.07 -4.33 -7.50
N ARG A 242 -18.01 -4.51 -8.27
CA ARG A 242 -16.74 -3.78 -8.14
C ARG A 242 -16.45 -3.00 -9.41
N HIS A 243 -15.77 -1.85 -9.26
CA HIS A 243 -15.34 -1.02 -10.39
C HIS A 243 -13.82 -1.16 -10.64
N ASP A 244 -13.08 -1.63 -9.63
CA ASP A 244 -11.63 -1.73 -9.63
C ASP A 244 -11.11 -3.08 -10.16
N ILE A 245 -11.96 -4.13 -10.14
CA ILE A 245 -11.58 -5.48 -10.53
C ILE A 245 -12.72 -6.16 -11.29
N LEU A 246 -12.37 -6.90 -12.34
CA LEU A 246 -13.31 -7.67 -13.15
C LEU A 246 -12.87 -9.13 -13.19
N GLN A 247 -13.79 -10.04 -12.87
CA GLN A 247 -13.52 -11.47 -12.88
C GLN A 247 -13.83 -12.05 -14.25
N LEU A 248 -12.82 -12.64 -14.87
CA LEU A 248 -12.88 -13.28 -16.17
C LEU A 248 -12.64 -14.77 -16.03
N GLY A 249 -13.45 -15.58 -16.73
CA GLY A 249 -13.28 -17.02 -16.80
C GLY A 249 -13.91 -17.59 -18.05
N GLY A 250 -13.55 -18.85 -18.39
CA GLY A 250 -14.07 -19.53 -19.57
C GLY A 250 -13.81 -18.74 -20.86
N GLU A 251 -14.83 -18.58 -21.69
CA GLU A 251 -14.75 -17.90 -22.99
C GLU A 251 -14.42 -16.41 -22.86
N ASN A 252 -14.80 -15.76 -21.77
CA ASN A 252 -14.55 -14.34 -21.55
C ASN A 252 -13.08 -14.04 -21.16
N LEU A 253 -12.29 -15.04 -20.80
CA LEU A 253 -10.90 -14.86 -20.42
C LEU A 253 -10.08 -14.25 -21.57
N ALA A 254 -10.14 -14.86 -22.75
CA ALA A 254 -9.39 -14.38 -23.90
C ALA A 254 -9.90 -13.01 -24.39
N ALA A 255 -11.22 -12.79 -24.42
CA ALA A 255 -11.81 -11.53 -24.83
C ALA A 255 -11.41 -10.35 -23.93
N GLY A 256 -11.25 -10.58 -22.63
CA GLY A 256 -10.83 -9.55 -21.68
C GLY A 256 -9.33 -9.29 -21.62
N LEU A 257 -8.48 -10.21 -22.13
CA LEU A 257 -7.02 -10.08 -22.14
C LEU A 257 -6.51 -9.57 -23.51
N ASN A 258 -7.09 -8.48 -23.99
CA ASN A 258 -6.87 -7.92 -25.32
C ASN A 258 -5.71 -6.91 -25.41
N GLY A 259 -4.88 -6.78 -24.38
CA GLY A 259 -3.69 -5.95 -24.39
C GLY A 259 -2.59 -6.51 -25.30
N GLU A 260 -1.79 -5.63 -25.90
CA GLU A 260 -0.56 -5.99 -26.63
C GLU A 260 0.52 -6.56 -25.70
N SER A 261 0.42 -6.24 -24.40
CA SER A 261 1.25 -6.77 -23.33
C SER A 261 0.40 -7.16 -22.13
N LEU A 262 0.77 -8.23 -21.41
CA LEU A 262 0.08 -8.67 -20.19
C LEU A 262 0.99 -8.48 -18.97
N PHE A 263 0.48 -7.84 -17.92
CA PHE A 263 1.15 -7.63 -16.64
C PHE A 263 0.49 -8.44 -15.54
N LEU A 264 1.24 -9.44 -15.02
CA LEU A 264 0.75 -10.33 -13.99
C LEU A 264 1.13 -9.78 -12.60
N PHE A 265 0.17 -9.16 -11.94
CA PHE A 265 0.26 -8.85 -10.52
C PHE A 265 0.05 -10.14 -9.71
N ALA A 266 0.66 -10.22 -8.53
CA ALA A 266 0.69 -11.43 -7.73
C ALA A 266 1.14 -12.68 -8.50
N GLY A 267 1.94 -12.50 -9.55
CA GLY A 267 2.41 -13.53 -10.47
C GLY A 267 3.92 -13.71 -10.45
N ASP A 268 4.35 -14.92 -10.74
CA ASP A 268 5.75 -15.29 -10.96
C ASP A 268 5.96 -15.91 -12.36
N GLN A 269 7.17 -16.43 -12.64
CA GLN A 269 7.47 -17.04 -13.92
C GLN A 269 6.59 -18.25 -14.25
N LYS A 270 6.14 -19.00 -13.23
CA LYS A 270 5.26 -20.16 -13.45
C LYS A 270 3.91 -19.74 -14.02
N ASP A 271 3.40 -18.55 -13.61
CA ASP A 271 2.15 -18.02 -14.16
C ASP A 271 2.32 -17.52 -15.59
N VAL A 272 3.48 -16.96 -15.90
CA VAL A 272 3.84 -16.59 -17.28
C VAL A 272 3.86 -17.83 -18.16
N ASP A 273 4.52 -18.90 -17.72
CA ASP A 273 4.59 -20.17 -18.43
C ASP A 273 3.19 -20.78 -18.60
N ALA A 274 2.38 -20.75 -17.54
CA ALA A 274 1.00 -21.25 -17.58
C ALA A 274 0.10 -20.47 -18.56
N ILE A 275 0.34 -19.18 -18.79
CA ILE A 275 -0.34 -18.40 -19.83
C ILE A 275 0.13 -18.85 -21.23
N TYR A 276 1.43 -19.06 -21.43
CA TYR A 276 1.95 -19.54 -22.70
C TYR A 276 1.48 -20.95 -23.06
N ASP A 277 1.29 -21.80 -22.05
CA ASP A 277 0.83 -23.17 -22.22
C ASP A 277 -0.71 -23.28 -22.35
N ASN A 278 -1.45 -22.19 -22.13
CA ASN A 278 -2.92 -22.22 -22.21
C ASN A 278 -3.38 -22.08 -23.68
N PRO A 279 -3.96 -23.13 -24.29
CA PRO A 279 -4.39 -23.10 -25.69
C PRO A 279 -5.49 -22.07 -25.96
N LEU A 280 -6.31 -21.71 -24.96
CA LEU A 280 -7.34 -20.68 -25.11
C LEU A 280 -6.74 -19.29 -25.31
N LEU A 281 -5.50 -19.06 -24.86
CA LEU A 281 -4.80 -17.77 -24.94
C LEU A 281 -3.76 -17.71 -26.07
N ALA A 282 -3.50 -18.81 -26.76
CA ALA A 282 -2.45 -18.93 -27.77
C ALA A 282 -2.58 -17.93 -28.95
N HIS A 283 -3.80 -17.46 -29.24
CA HIS A 283 -4.07 -16.52 -30.31
C HIS A 283 -3.88 -15.05 -29.90
N LEU A 284 -3.70 -14.75 -28.61
CA LEU A 284 -3.52 -13.38 -28.11
C LEU A 284 -2.19 -12.78 -28.60
N PRO A 285 -2.16 -11.51 -29.06
CA PRO A 285 -0.93 -10.85 -29.50
C PRO A 285 0.19 -10.89 -28.45
N ALA A 286 -0.15 -10.64 -27.19
CA ALA A 286 0.81 -10.68 -26.09
C ALA A 286 1.45 -12.08 -25.91
N VAL A 287 0.69 -13.15 -26.12
CA VAL A 287 1.17 -14.54 -26.03
C VAL A 287 2.03 -14.89 -27.24
N GLN A 288 1.57 -14.59 -28.46
CA GLN A 288 2.30 -14.85 -29.69
C GLN A 288 3.66 -14.16 -29.73
N HIS A 289 3.72 -12.94 -29.21
CA HIS A 289 4.94 -12.12 -29.22
C HIS A 289 5.75 -12.19 -27.90
N LYS A 290 5.41 -13.12 -26.99
CA LYS A 290 6.11 -13.32 -25.72
C LYS A 290 6.16 -12.06 -24.82
N ARG A 291 5.07 -11.29 -24.76
CA ARG A 291 4.94 -10.04 -24.01
C ARG A 291 4.08 -10.22 -22.74
N VAL A 292 4.38 -11.25 -21.98
CA VAL A 292 3.74 -11.54 -20.68
C VAL A 292 4.77 -11.34 -19.57
N TYR A 293 4.51 -10.45 -18.63
CA TYR A 293 5.47 -10.00 -17.62
C TYR A 293 4.94 -10.21 -16.21
N ALA A 294 5.68 -10.96 -15.40
CA ALA A 294 5.36 -11.14 -13.99
C ALA A 294 5.87 -9.95 -13.15
N LEU A 295 4.99 -9.35 -12.36
CA LEU A 295 5.32 -8.24 -11.45
C LEU A 295 5.56 -8.69 -10.01
N GLY A 296 5.44 -10.01 -9.74
CA GLY A 296 5.79 -10.63 -8.46
C GLY A 296 4.61 -10.96 -7.57
N THR A 297 4.81 -11.99 -6.77
CA THR A 297 3.78 -12.52 -5.86
C THR A 297 3.38 -11.52 -4.77
N GLU A 298 4.21 -10.52 -4.50
CA GLU A 298 4.05 -9.50 -3.46
C GLU A 298 3.17 -8.30 -3.89
N THR A 299 2.64 -8.32 -5.13
CA THR A 299 1.99 -7.13 -5.72
C THR A 299 0.46 -7.21 -5.77
N PHE A 300 -0.15 -8.20 -5.08
CA PHE A 300 -1.61 -8.35 -5.04
C PHE A 300 -2.31 -7.14 -4.42
N ARG A 301 -1.85 -6.71 -3.25
CA ARG A 301 -2.32 -5.49 -2.60
C ARG A 301 -1.25 -4.42 -2.68
N LEU A 302 -1.63 -3.21 -3.11
CA LEU A 302 -0.70 -2.10 -3.14
C LEU A 302 -0.71 -1.37 -1.80
N ASP A 303 0.44 -1.43 -1.14
CA ASP A 303 0.89 -0.56 -0.06
C ASP A 303 2.21 0.10 -0.50
N TYR A 304 2.89 0.81 0.40
CA TYR A 304 4.18 1.42 0.10
C TYR A 304 5.21 0.40 -0.41
N TYR A 305 5.33 -0.75 0.26
CA TYR A 305 6.35 -1.76 -0.07
C TYR A 305 6.09 -2.41 -1.43
N SER A 306 4.87 -2.88 -1.66
CA SER A 306 4.53 -3.51 -2.94
C SER A 306 4.55 -2.51 -4.11
N ALA A 307 4.14 -1.26 -3.90
CA ALA A 307 4.25 -0.21 -4.91
C ALA A 307 5.72 0.05 -5.31
N MET A 308 6.63 0.09 -4.33
CA MET A 308 8.08 0.21 -4.58
C MET A 308 8.63 -1.01 -5.35
N LEU A 309 8.20 -2.23 -5.00
CA LEU A 309 8.58 -3.44 -5.72
C LEU A 309 8.10 -3.43 -7.17
N VAL A 310 6.90 -2.93 -7.44
CA VAL A 310 6.42 -2.76 -8.83
C VAL A 310 7.33 -1.83 -9.62
N LEU A 311 7.71 -0.66 -9.04
CA LEU A 311 8.65 0.25 -9.72
C LEU A 311 9.99 -0.43 -10.04
N GLN A 312 10.58 -1.13 -9.08
CA GLN A 312 11.85 -1.85 -9.27
C GLN A 312 11.77 -2.93 -10.36
N ARG A 313 10.65 -3.66 -10.42
CA ARG A 313 10.44 -4.69 -11.44
C ARG A 313 10.24 -4.10 -12.83
N LEU A 314 9.48 -3.02 -12.93
CA LEU A 314 9.30 -2.30 -14.18
C LEU A 314 10.61 -1.66 -14.66
N GLU A 315 11.44 -1.13 -13.75
CA GLU A 315 12.78 -0.64 -14.08
C GLU A 315 13.68 -1.78 -14.64
N LYS A 316 13.63 -2.96 -14.03
CA LYS A 316 14.39 -4.12 -14.52
C LYS A 316 13.92 -4.61 -15.90
N LEU A 317 12.62 -4.49 -16.18
CA LEU A 317 12.04 -4.99 -17.43
C LEU A 317 12.18 -4.00 -18.59
N PHE A 318 12.12 -2.69 -18.30
CA PHE A 318 11.92 -1.65 -19.30
C PHE A 318 12.81 -0.40 -19.12
N GLY A 319 13.64 -0.34 -18.05
CA GLY A 319 14.55 0.77 -17.73
C GLY A 319 15.88 0.78 -18.47
#